data_8c167665b0d36497274b8003f59f52b6
#
_entry.id   8c167665b0d36497274b8003f59f52b6
#
_cell.length_a   1.000
_cell.length_b   1.000
_cell.length_c   1.000
_cell.angle_alpha   90.00
_cell.angle_beta   90.00
_cell.angle_gamma   90.00
#
_symmetry.space_group_name_H-M   'P 1'
#
loop_
_entity.id
_entity.type
_entity.pdbx_description
1 polymer ?
#
loop_
_entity_poly.entity_id
_entity_poly.type
_entity_poly.pdbx_seq_one_letter_code
_entity_poly.pdbx_strand_id
1 'polypeptide(L)'
;MGENLEIVSKDYLSLSATGASQTSLEGMALSTGCSGCDASGVYATITQVIFNTNWYDDCDGIILENAVRSVKTGTVNETFVAYAYYKDGAPKAINNADLTWEVVSNGGTALNVASGVVSGTGTTGTFSFKAYVTKKPELIAMGSVVVAD
;
A
#
# COMPACT_ATOMS: atom_id res chain seq x y z
N MET A 1 -38.85 -2.01 -28.39
CA MET A 1 -38.33 -0.63 -28.48
C MET A 1 -37.54 -0.39 -27.21
N GLY A 2 -36.26 -0.22 -27.34
CA GLY A 2 -35.39 0.04 -26.19
C GLY A 2 -35.58 1.48 -25.70
N GLU A 3 -35.85 1.61 -24.41
CA GLU A 3 -35.90 2.89 -23.76
C GLU A 3 -34.47 3.41 -23.58
N ASN A 4 -34.20 4.58 -24.13
CA ASN A 4 -32.90 5.24 -23.93
C ASN A 4 -32.90 5.94 -22.60
N LEU A 5 -32.01 5.49 -21.72
CA LEU A 5 -31.67 6.21 -20.51
C LEU A 5 -30.69 7.32 -20.88
N GLU A 6 -31.13 8.56 -20.84
CA GLU A 6 -30.26 9.71 -21.08
C GLU A 6 -29.66 10.17 -19.75
N ILE A 7 -28.36 10.06 -19.62
CA ILE A 7 -27.62 10.57 -18.48
C ILE A 7 -27.24 12.02 -18.77
N VAL A 8 -27.84 12.95 -18.07
CA VAL A 8 -27.76 14.40 -18.34
C VAL A 8 -26.48 15.04 -17.80
N SER A 9 -25.72 14.36 -16.95
CA SER A 9 -24.45 14.88 -16.44
C SER A 9 -23.27 14.12 -17.03
N LYS A 10 -22.30 14.86 -17.58
CA LYS A 10 -21.06 14.31 -18.15
C LYS A 10 -19.86 14.34 -17.19
N ASP A 11 -20.03 14.89 -15.99
CA ASP A 11 -18.94 15.06 -15.02
C ASP A 11 -18.91 13.92 -13.99
N TYR A 12 -18.99 12.69 -14.48
CA TYR A 12 -18.98 11.52 -13.63
C TYR A 12 -17.70 10.75 -13.80
N LEU A 13 -17.17 10.32 -12.67
CA LEU A 13 -15.96 9.55 -12.47
C LEU A 13 -14.65 10.29 -12.78
N SER A 14 -14.29 11.21 -11.91
CA SER A 14 -12.91 11.50 -11.63
C SER A 14 -12.42 10.51 -10.58
N LEU A 15 -11.76 9.44 -10.98
CA LEU A 15 -11.08 8.52 -10.09
C LEU A 15 -9.72 9.11 -9.75
N SER A 16 -9.58 9.68 -8.57
CA SER A 16 -8.28 10.10 -8.03
C SER A 16 -7.63 8.94 -7.31
N ALA A 17 -6.43 8.56 -7.72
CA ALA A 17 -5.63 7.51 -7.09
C ALA A 17 -5.00 7.91 -5.74
N THR A 18 -5.28 9.11 -5.23
CA THR A 18 -4.63 9.67 -4.04
C THR A 18 -5.64 10.21 -3.03
N GLY A 19 -6.51 9.36 -2.52
CA GLY A 19 -7.42 9.72 -1.44
C GLY A 19 -8.78 9.06 -1.54
N ALA A 20 -9.54 9.04 -0.44
CA ALA A 20 -10.91 8.56 -0.42
C ALA A 20 -11.76 9.43 -1.35
N SER A 21 -12.07 8.92 -2.52
CA SER A 21 -12.99 9.56 -3.44
C SER A 21 -14.41 9.20 -3.05
N GLN A 22 -15.10 10.12 -2.41
CA GLN A 22 -16.56 10.06 -2.37
C GLN A 22 -17.07 10.61 -3.68
N THR A 23 -17.57 9.74 -4.54
CA THR A 23 -18.26 10.14 -5.75
C THR A 23 -19.75 10.08 -5.46
N SER A 24 -20.41 11.22 -5.35
CA SER A 24 -21.86 11.30 -5.36
C SER A 24 -22.30 11.38 -6.83
N LEU A 25 -23.11 10.43 -7.26
CA LEU A 25 -23.81 10.49 -8.52
C LEU A 25 -25.16 11.16 -8.27
N GLU A 26 -25.32 12.39 -8.70
CA GLU A 26 -26.62 13.01 -8.81
C GLU A 26 -27.10 12.84 -10.25
N GLY A 27 -28.11 12.02 -10.43
CA GLY A 27 -28.74 11.81 -11.71
C GLY A 27 -30.26 11.84 -11.56
N MET A 28 -30.93 12.49 -12.48
CA MET A 28 -32.38 12.43 -12.59
C MET A 28 -32.72 11.42 -13.69
N ALA A 29 -33.31 10.29 -13.30
CA ALA A 29 -33.88 9.38 -14.27
C ALA A 29 -35.25 9.94 -14.72
N LEU A 30 -35.33 10.35 -15.98
CA LEU A 30 -36.59 10.78 -16.58
C LEU A 30 -37.24 9.55 -17.22
N SER A 31 -38.40 9.17 -16.71
CA SER A 31 -39.25 8.19 -17.35
C SER A 31 -40.02 8.90 -18.47
N THR A 32 -39.68 8.62 -19.70
CA THR A 32 -40.46 9.04 -20.84
C THR A 32 -41.51 7.97 -21.16
N GLY A 33 -42.68 8.11 -20.57
CA GLY A 33 -43.89 7.51 -21.14
C GLY A 33 -44.06 6.01 -20.97
N CYS A 34 -43.72 5.42 -19.86
CA CYS A 34 -44.10 4.05 -19.54
C CYS A 34 -45.53 4.01 -19.02
N SER A 35 -46.46 3.62 -19.91
CA SER A 35 -47.82 3.28 -19.52
C SER A 35 -47.82 1.90 -18.87
N GLY A 36 -47.78 1.85 -17.50
CA GLY A 36 -47.84 0.62 -16.75
C GLY A 36 -46.67 0.37 -15.77
N CYS A 37 -45.77 1.32 -15.62
CA CYS A 37 -44.78 1.26 -14.56
C CYS A 37 -45.42 1.64 -13.22
N ASP A 38 -45.32 0.78 -12.23
CA ASP A 38 -45.78 1.12 -10.91
C ASP A 38 -44.89 2.19 -10.27
N ALA A 39 -45.46 3.00 -9.40
CA ALA A 39 -44.78 4.15 -8.81
C ALA A 39 -43.64 3.75 -7.83
N SER A 40 -43.37 2.47 -7.67
CA SER A 40 -42.31 1.92 -6.86
C SER A 40 -41.09 1.46 -7.65
N GLY A 41 -41.07 1.69 -8.97
CA GLY A 41 -39.99 1.25 -9.85
C GLY A 41 -38.64 1.85 -9.46
N VAL A 42 -37.71 1.02 -9.07
CA VAL A 42 -36.29 1.41 -8.93
C VAL A 42 -35.72 1.50 -10.34
N TYR A 43 -35.52 2.70 -10.85
CA TYR A 43 -34.97 2.95 -12.20
C TYR A 43 -33.48 2.69 -12.32
N ALA A 44 -32.77 2.74 -11.19
CA ALA A 44 -31.35 2.41 -11.15
C ALA A 44 -30.96 1.94 -9.75
N THR A 45 -30.11 0.94 -9.68
CA THR A 45 -29.39 0.55 -8.46
C THR A 45 -28.00 1.11 -8.53
N ILE A 46 -27.69 2.07 -7.67
CA ILE A 46 -26.33 2.59 -7.53
C ILE A 46 -25.65 1.79 -6.44
N THR A 47 -24.70 0.96 -6.82
CA THR A 47 -23.84 0.28 -5.87
C THR A 47 -22.65 1.18 -5.60
N GLN A 48 -22.55 1.70 -4.38
CA GLN A 48 -21.36 2.41 -3.95
C GLN A 48 -20.21 1.41 -3.82
N VAL A 49 -19.24 1.52 -4.69
CA VAL A 49 -17.98 0.80 -4.54
C VAL A 49 -17.06 1.68 -3.70
N ILE A 50 -16.86 1.28 -2.46
CA ILE A 50 -15.88 1.91 -1.59
C ILE A 50 -14.52 1.33 -1.99
N PHE A 51 -13.71 2.12 -2.66
CA PHE A 51 -12.32 1.76 -2.88
C PHE A 51 -11.55 1.97 -1.58
N ASN A 52 -10.93 0.94 -1.11
CA ASN A 52 -10.03 1.04 0.01
C ASN A 52 -8.85 1.93 -0.41
N THR A 53 -8.66 3.05 0.28
CA THR A 53 -7.69 4.07 -0.13
C THR A 53 -6.31 3.83 0.44
N ASN A 54 -6.22 2.92 1.38
CA ASN A 54 -4.96 2.59 2.01
C ASN A 54 -4.33 1.40 1.30
N TRP A 55 -3.17 1.60 0.71
CA TRP A 55 -2.44 0.55 -0.01
C TRP A 55 -2.19 -0.72 0.82
N TYR A 56 -2.13 -0.57 2.14
CA TYR A 56 -1.85 -1.69 3.06
C TYR A 56 -3.08 -2.53 3.40
N ASP A 57 -4.29 -2.06 3.10
CA ASP A 57 -5.51 -2.81 3.45
C ASP A 57 -5.67 -4.08 2.60
N ASP A 58 -5.33 -3.99 1.31
CA ASP A 58 -5.38 -5.11 0.37
C ASP A 58 -4.00 -5.78 0.17
N CYS A 59 -3.00 -5.37 0.97
CA CYS A 59 -1.65 -5.91 0.91
C CYS A 59 -1.58 -7.28 1.61
N ASP A 60 -1.08 -8.29 0.91
CA ASP A 60 -0.87 -9.64 1.46
C ASP A 60 0.37 -9.72 2.35
N GLY A 61 1.33 -8.85 2.11
CA GLY A 61 2.56 -8.80 2.89
C GLY A 61 3.56 -7.78 2.36
N ILE A 62 4.66 -7.64 3.10
CA ILE A 62 5.79 -6.82 2.69
C ILE A 62 7.08 -7.63 2.67
N ILE A 63 7.97 -7.29 1.77
CA ILE A 63 9.30 -7.90 1.64
C ILE A 63 10.36 -6.83 1.55
N LEU A 64 11.59 -7.16 1.96
CA LEU A 64 12.76 -6.32 1.74
C LEU A 64 13.54 -6.80 0.53
N GLU A 65 13.94 -5.87 -0.31
CA GLU A 65 14.87 -6.17 -1.39
C GLU A 65 16.25 -6.54 -0.81
N ASN A 66 16.76 -7.72 -1.21
CA ASN A 66 18.04 -8.24 -0.67
C ASN A 66 18.08 -8.18 0.87
N ALA A 67 17.08 -8.81 1.51
CA ALA A 67 16.88 -8.79 2.97
C ALA A 67 18.11 -9.20 3.78
N VAL A 68 19.02 -9.97 3.20
CA VAL A 68 20.31 -10.36 3.83
C VAL A 68 21.44 -9.79 2.99
N ARG A 69 22.31 -9.01 3.62
CA ARG A 69 23.52 -8.45 2.99
C ARG A 69 24.76 -8.82 3.78
N SER A 70 25.86 -9.00 3.06
CA SER A 70 27.17 -9.23 3.67
C SER A 70 28.07 -8.04 3.35
N VAL A 71 28.70 -7.49 4.38
CA VAL A 71 29.60 -6.34 4.30
C VAL A 71 30.90 -6.62 5.06
N LYS A 72 31.93 -5.89 4.71
CA LYS A 72 33.21 -5.94 5.47
C LYS A 72 33.14 -5.09 6.73
N THR A 73 33.99 -5.43 7.69
CA THR A 73 34.22 -4.59 8.86
C THR A 73 34.61 -3.16 8.49
N GLY A 74 34.15 -2.19 9.25
CA GLY A 74 34.38 -0.76 8.98
C GLY A 74 33.10 0.05 8.88
N THR A 75 33.13 1.12 8.13
CA THR A 75 31.95 1.97 7.93
C THR A 75 30.92 1.27 7.05
N VAL A 76 29.73 1.09 7.57
CA VAL A 76 28.57 0.49 6.88
C VAL A 76 27.56 1.57 6.58
N ASN A 77 27.01 1.55 5.36
CA ASN A 77 25.92 2.43 4.94
C ASN A 77 25.12 1.71 3.84
N GLU A 78 24.16 0.87 4.26
CA GLU A 78 23.36 0.02 3.37
C GLU A 78 21.91 0.48 3.36
N THR A 79 21.37 0.70 2.16
CA THR A 79 19.97 1.13 1.97
C THR A 79 19.12 -0.07 1.60
N PHE A 80 18.03 -0.27 2.33
CA PHE A 80 17.02 -1.29 2.10
C PHE A 80 15.74 -0.66 1.58
N VAL A 81 15.14 -1.30 0.59
CA VAL A 81 13.84 -0.91 0.02
C VAL A 81 12.83 -1.99 0.37
N ALA A 82 11.68 -1.58 0.87
CA ALA A 82 10.57 -2.47 1.12
C ALA A 82 9.57 -2.41 -0.03
N TYR A 83 8.99 -3.56 -0.35
CA TYR A 83 7.96 -3.71 -1.36
C TYR A 83 6.71 -4.34 -0.75
N ALA A 84 5.56 -3.78 -1.08
CA ALA A 84 4.27 -4.41 -0.85
C ALA A 84 3.98 -5.40 -1.97
N TYR A 85 3.46 -6.57 -1.63
CA TYR A 85 2.97 -7.52 -2.62
C TYR A 85 1.49 -7.81 -2.40
N TYR A 86 0.81 -8.07 -3.49
CA TYR A 86 -0.62 -8.29 -3.58
C TYR A 86 -0.86 -9.59 -4.33
N LYS A 87 -1.95 -10.26 -4.04
CA LYS A 87 -2.31 -11.53 -4.66
C LYS A 87 -2.28 -11.47 -6.19
N ASP A 88 -2.79 -10.36 -6.72
CA ASP A 88 -2.92 -10.16 -8.16
C ASP A 88 -2.22 -8.86 -8.56
N GLY A 89 -0.90 -8.90 -8.70
CA GLY A 89 -0.17 -7.71 -9.14
C GLY A 89 1.33 -7.75 -8.93
N ALA A 90 2.02 -6.82 -9.55
CA ALA A 90 3.45 -6.62 -9.35
C ALA A 90 3.73 -5.96 -7.99
N PRO A 91 4.83 -6.33 -7.30
CA PRO A 91 5.26 -5.66 -6.08
C PRO A 91 5.45 -4.16 -6.30
N LYS A 92 5.05 -3.35 -5.32
CA LYS A 92 5.20 -1.89 -5.35
C LYS A 92 6.10 -1.43 -4.23
N ALA A 93 7.06 -0.56 -4.53
CA ALA A 93 7.92 0.04 -3.52
C ALA A 93 7.11 0.87 -2.52
N ILE A 94 7.41 0.70 -1.24
CA ILE A 94 6.76 1.40 -0.14
C ILE A 94 7.57 2.64 0.21
N ASN A 95 6.87 3.74 0.50
CA ASN A 95 7.52 4.93 1.03
C ASN A 95 8.00 4.66 2.46
N ASN A 96 9.26 4.99 2.75
CA ASN A 96 9.83 4.82 4.10
C ASN A 96 9.08 5.59 5.19
N ALA A 97 8.34 6.64 4.84
CA ALA A 97 7.48 7.38 5.78
C ALA A 97 6.30 6.54 6.30
N ASP A 98 5.89 5.52 5.56
CA ASP A 98 4.81 4.61 5.95
C ASP A 98 5.31 3.43 6.81
N LEU A 99 6.62 3.31 6.97
CA LEU A 99 7.28 2.21 7.66
C LEU A 99 7.93 2.66 8.97
N THR A 100 7.85 1.80 9.96
CA THR A 100 8.66 1.86 11.18
C THR A 100 9.77 0.83 11.09
N TRP A 101 10.99 1.25 11.39
CA TRP A 101 12.20 0.43 11.36
C TRP A 101 12.72 0.24 12.77
N GLU A 102 12.96 -1.00 13.19
CA GLU A 102 13.42 -1.32 14.54
C GLU A 102 14.56 -2.34 14.52
N VAL A 103 15.50 -2.13 15.41
CA VAL A 103 16.59 -3.09 15.69
C VAL A 103 16.03 -4.28 16.45
N VAL A 104 16.28 -5.48 15.94
CA VAL A 104 15.94 -6.74 16.62
C VAL A 104 17.15 -7.25 17.41
N SER A 105 18.33 -7.21 16.81
CA SER A 105 19.58 -7.61 17.46
C SER A 105 20.76 -6.87 16.87
N ASN A 106 21.62 -6.34 17.71
CA ASN A 106 22.88 -5.74 17.25
C ASN A 106 23.95 -6.76 16.89
N GLY A 107 23.83 -8.01 17.38
CA GLY A 107 24.77 -9.09 17.09
C GLY A 107 26.23 -8.78 17.33
N GLY A 108 26.55 -7.87 18.27
CA GLY A 108 27.91 -7.39 18.55
C GLY A 108 28.39 -6.26 17.62
N THR A 109 27.57 -5.82 16.66
CA THR A 109 27.90 -4.70 15.77
C THR A 109 27.46 -3.36 16.38
N ALA A 110 28.09 -2.25 15.99
CA ALA A 110 27.68 -0.90 16.37
C ALA A 110 26.85 -0.26 15.23
N LEU A 111 25.88 -1.03 14.68
CA LEU A 111 24.99 -0.61 13.61
C LEU A 111 23.63 -0.17 14.17
N ASN A 112 22.98 0.69 13.43
CA ASN A 112 21.61 1.12 13.67
C ASN A 112 20.83 1.16 12.36
N VAL A 113 19.48 1.17 12.43
CA VAL A 113 18.61 1.32 11.27
C VAL A 113 17.70 2.51 11.46
N ALA A 114 17.60 3.35 10.42
CA ALA A 114 16.68 4.47 10.38
C ALA A 114 16.23 4.71 8.93
N SER A 115 14.93 4.85 8.72
CA SER A 115 14.34 5.14 7.40
C SER A 115 14.89 4.26 6.26
N GLY A 116 15.05 2.96 6.52
CA GLY A 116 15.56 2.02 5.53
C GLY A 116 17.08 2.01 5.35
N VAL A 117 17.82 2.81 6.11
CA VAL A 117 19.28 2.84 6.04
C VAL A 117 19.88 2.19 7.29
N VAL A 118 20.69 1.16 7.09
CA VAL A 118 21.53 0.56 8.14
C VAL A 118 22.89 1.23 8.07
N SER A 119 23.29 1.89 9.14
CA SER A 119 24.54 2.64 9.19
C SER A 119 25.25 2.52 10.54
N GLY A 120 26.55 2.80 10.52
CA GLY A 120 27.40 2.77 11.72
C GLY A 120 28.74 2.13 11.48
N THR A 121 29.41 1.69 12.56
CA THR A 121 30.65 0.95 12.49
C THR A 121 30.37 -0.54 12.57
N GLY A 122 30.59 -1.25 11.47
CA GLY A 122 30.46 -2.71 11.42
C GLY A 122 31.64 -3.40 12.09
N THR A 123 31.43 -4.06 13.20
CA THR A 123 32.31 -5.07 13.77
C THR A 123 31.75 -6.45 13.44
N THR A 124 32.61 -7.47 13.39
CA THR A 124 32.21 -8.84 13.05
C THR A 124 30.99 -9.29 13.87
N GLY A 125 29.94 -9.70 13.17
CA GLY A 125 28.68 -10.09 13.79
C GLY A 125 27.49 -10.00 12.81
N THR A 126 26.29 -10.25 13.33
CA THR A 126 25.06 -10.16 12.53
C THR A 126 24.10 -9.16 13.14
N PHE A 127 23.90 -8.06 12.46
CA PHE A 127 22.89 -7.07 12.78
C PHE A 127 21.55 -7.51 12.18
N SER A 128 20.49 -7.52 12.97
CA SER A 128 19.15 -7.88 12.51
C SER A 128 18.15 -6.77 12.85
N PHE A 129 17.25 -6.51 11.92
CA PHE A 129 16.24 -5.49 12.06
C PHE A 129 14.92 -5.94 11.43
N LYS A 130 13.87 -5.22 11.74
CA LYS A 130 12.55 -5.38 11.13
C LYS A 130 12.04 -4.06 10.60
N ALA A 131 11.24 -4.14 9.54
CA ALA A 131 10.43 -3.06 9.02
C ALA A 131 8.97 -3.48 9.08
N TYR A 132 8.08 -2.61 9.52
CA TYR A 132 6.65 -2.88 9.52
C TYR A 132 5.86 -1.65 9.13
N VAL A 133 4.67 -1.87 8.60
CA VAL A 133 3.76 -0.77 8.24
C VAL A 133 3.25 -0.10 9.50
N THR A 134 3.51 1.19 9.66
CA THR A 134 3.18 1.95 10.88
C THR A 134 1.68 1.88 11.23
N LYS A 135 0.81 1.85 10.24
CA LYS A 135 -0.65 1.78 10.40
C LYS A 135 -1.21 0.36 10.47
N LYS A 136 -0.41 -0.65 10.08
CA LYS A 136 -0.79 -2.07 10.04
C LYS A 136 0.42 -2.94 10.46
N PRO A 137 0.77 -2.97 11.76
CA PRO A 137 2.03 -3.55 12.24
C PRO A 137 2.19 -5.06 12.01
N GLU A 138 1.12 -5.76 11.67
CA GLU A 138 1.14 -7.16 11.26
C GLU A 138 1.83 -7.40 9.91
N LEU A 139 1.89 -6.36 9.05
CA LEU A 139 2.67 -6.39 7.82
C LEU A 139 4.13 -6.07 8.16
N ILE A 140 4.93 -7.11 8.30
CA ILE A 140 6.31 -7.05 8.77
C ILE A 140 7.26 -7.76 7.82
N ALA A 141 8.46 -7.21 7.66
CA ALA A 141 9.59 -7.84 6.97
C ALA A 141 10.84 -7.79 7.85
N MET A 142 11.65 -8.84 7.77
CA MET A 142 12.91 -8.96 8.51
C MET A 142 14.08 -8.76 7.57
N GLY A 143 15.11 -8.08 8.05
CA GLY A 143 16.36 -7.91 7.34
C GLY A 143 17.57 -8.15 8.24
N SER A 144 18.72 -8.42 7.63
CA SER A 144 19.97 -8.58 8.34
C SER A 144 21.18 -8.10 7.53
N VAL A 145 22.21 -7.66 8.26
CA VAL A 145 23.52 -7.34 7.72
C VAL A 145 24.55 -8.20 8.46
N VAL A 146 25.21 -9.07 7.72
CA VAL A 146 26.31 -9.89 8.21
C VAL A 146 27.61 -9.12 7.99
N VAL A 147 28.29 -8.78 9.08
CA VAL A 147 29.60 -8.11 9.03
C VAL A 147 30.66 -9.16 9.24
N ALA A 148 31.56 -9.29 8.29
CA ALA A 148 32.70 -10.21 8.33
C ALA A 148 33.97 -9.55 7.77
N ASP A 149 35.12 -10.09 8.13
CA ASP A 149 36.43 -9.60 7.65
C ASP A 149 36.69 -9.97 6.18
#